data_170869915628a84e60fb22dd5febf5d8
#
_entry.id   170869915628a84e60fb22dd5febf5d8
#
_cell.length_a   1.000
_cell.length_b   1.000
_cell.length_c   1.000
_cell.angle_alpha   90.00
_cell.angle_beta   90.00
_cell.angle_gamma   90.00
#
_symmetry.space_group_name_H-M   'P 1'
#
loop_
_entity.id
_entity.type
_entity.pdbx_description
1 polymer ?
#
loop_
_entity_poly.entity_id
_entity_poly.type
_entity_poly.pdbx_seq_one_letter_code
_entity_poly.pdbx_strand_id
1 'polypeptide(L)'
;FLLTKLQLNSYRSGSGQPLVNQWTLNSIPIEIPESHSVRQAIGKQLFSFENKIYLNNQINQTLESIAQALFKSWFIDFDPVRAKIAAKQEGKDPELAAMCAISGKSEEELEQMAKEDFAELQATAALFPDELVESELGTVPKGWSVQKIKDFGRVICGKTPSKSIAQ
;
A
#
# COMPACT_ATOMS: atom_id res chain seq x y z
N PHE A 1 -10.45 24.78 2.41
CA PHE A 1 -10.13 24.62 3.84
C PHE A 1 -11.17 25.30 4.76
N LEU A 2 -11.47 26.59 4.61
CA LEU A 2 -12.49 27.25 5.48
C LEU A 2 -13.84 26.57 5.39
N LEU A 3 -14.32 26.27 4.18
CA LEU A 3 -15.60 25.60 3.96
C LEU A 3 -15.68 24.21 4.60
N THR A 4 -14.57 23.47 4.67
CA THR A 4 -14.53 22.15 5.31
C THR A 4 -14.59 22.22 6.83
N LYS A 5 -14.26 23.37 7.42
CA LYS A 5 -14.34 23.62 8.88
C LYS A 5 -15.67 24.20 9.31
N LEU A 6 -16.45 24.75 8.38
CA LEU A 6 -17.80 25.20 8.68
C LEU A 6 -18.72 24.00 8.89
N GLN A 7 -19.53 24.04 9.95
CA GLN A 7 -20.56 23.03 10.19
C GLN A 7 -21.75 23.27 9.23
N LEU A 8 -21.53 23.02 7.93
CA LEU A 8 -22.54 23.30 6.89
C LEU A 8 -23.87 22.59 7.13
N ASN A 9 -23.86 21.51 7.91
CA ASN A 9 -25.09 20.81 8.30
C ASN A 9 -26.05 21.68 9.11
N SER A 10 -25.55 22.66 9.87
CA SER A 10 -26.38 23.59 10.64
C SER A 10 -27.10 24.62 9.78
N TYR A 11 -26.64 24.81 8.53
CA TYR A 11 -27.22 25.75 7.57
C TYR A 11 -28.16 25.08 6.56
N ARG A 12 -28.43 23.79 6.72
CA ARG A 12 -29.34 23.06 5.83
C ARG A 12 -30.78 23.49 6.08
N SER A 13 -31.55 23.72 5.02
CA SER A 13 -32.96 24.01 5.06
C SER A 13 -33.74 23.06 4.15
N GLY A 14 -34.98 22.77 4.47
CA GLY A 14 -35.90 21.90 3.74
C GLY A 14 -36.31 20.66 4.53
N SER A 15 -37.58 20.25 4.38
CA SER A 15 -38.18 19.12 5.13
C SER A 15 -37.97 17.75 4.45
N GLY A 16 -37.60 17.72 3.17
CA GLY A 16 -37.41 16.48 2.43
C GLY A 16 -35.91 16.13 2.29
N GLN A 17 -35.21 16.78 1.37
CA GLN A 17 -33.78 16.63 1.18
C GLN A 17 -33.07 17.92 1.60
N PRO A 18 -32.49 17.99 2.81
CA PRO A 18 -31.86 19.21 3.31
C PRO A 18 -30.70 19.66 2.43
N LEU A 19 -30.78 20.86 1.86
CA LEU A 19 -29.76 21.42 0.97
C LEU A 19 -29.21 22.74 1.54
N VAL A 20 -27.94 23.00 1.25
CA VAL A 20 -27.32 24.31 1.42
C VAL A 20 -27.25 24.96 0.05
N ASN A 21 -28.06 26.01 -0.17
CA ASN A 21 -28.10 26.71 -1.44
C ASN A 21 -27.02 27.81 -1.51
N GLN A 22 -26.81 28.36 -2.71
CA GLN A 22 -25.81 29.39 -2.96
C GLN A 22 -26.04 30.66 -2.12
N TRP A 23 -27.30 31.07 -1.92
CA TRP A 23 -27.64 32.23 -1.10
C TRP A 23 -27.24 32.01 0.36
N THR A 24 -27.54 30.84 0.91
CA THR A 24 -27.15 30.45 2.27
C THR A 24 -25.61 30.44 2.42
N LEU A 25 -24.89 29.87 1.46
CA LEU A 25 -23.41 29.89 1.48
C LEU A 25 -22.85 31.31 1.47
N ASN A 26 -23.42 32.20 0.66
CA ASN A 26 -22.97 33.59 0.56
C ASN A 26 -23.27 34.41 1.82
N SER A 27 -24.25 33.98 2.64
CA SER A 27 -24.64 34.69 3.89
C SER A 27 -23.86 34.23 5.12
N ILE A 28 -23.04 33.16 5.02
CA ILE A 28 -22.27 32.66 6.16
C ILE A 28 -21.15 33.64 6.52
N PRO A 29 -21.15 34.21 7.73
CA PRO A 29 -20.07 35.08 8.17
C PRO A 29 -18.77 34.27 8.36
N ILE A 30 -17.66 34.78 7.85
CA ILE A 30 -16.33 34.23 8.07
C ILE A 30 -15.38 35.31 8.57
N GLU A 31 -14.54 34.95 9.54
CA GLU A 31 -13.50 35.83 10.02
C GLU A 31 -12.23 35.59 9.24
N ILE A 32 -11.69 36.63 8.63
CA ILE A 32 -10.45 36.59 7.84
C ILE A 32 -9.57 37.78 8.19
N PRO A 33 -8.23 37.65 8.10
CA PRO A 33 -7.31 38.79 8.28
C PRO A 33 -7.61 39.91 7.30
N GLU A 34 -7.56 41.17 7.74
CA GLU A 34 -7.76 42.33 6.87
C GLU A 34 -6.68 42.44 5.79
N SER A 35 -5.43 42.17 6.17
CA SER A 35 -4.29 42.27 5.26
C SER A 35 -4.32 41.19 4.16
N HIS A 36 -4.30 41.63 2.90
CA HIS A 36 -4.25 40.73 1.73
C HIS A 36 -2.99 39.85 1.73
N SER A 37 -1.84 40.41 2.10
CA SER A 37 -0.58 39.65 2.17
C SER A 37 -0.62 38.53 3.21
N VAL A 38 -1.25 38.77 4.36
CA VAL A 38 -1.45 37.76 5.40
C VAL A 38 -2.38 36.65 4.91
N ARG A 39 -3.49 37.01 4.24
CA ARG A 39 -4.40 36.01 3.64
C ARG A 39 -3.67 35.12 2.61
N GLN A 40 -2.85 35.76 1.75
CA GLN A 40 -2.05 35.01 0.77
C GLN A 40 -1.04 34.07 1.44
N ALA A 41 -0.34 34.54 2.48
CA ALA A 41 0.64 33.72 3.19
C ALA A 41 -0.02 32.50 3.83
N ILE A 42 -1.16 32.69 4.51
CA ILE A 42 -1.96 31.62 5.11
C ILE A 42 -2.44 30.66 4.00
N GLY A 43 -2.98 31.17 2.90
CA GLY A 43 -3.46 30.35 1.79
C GLY A 43 -2.35 29.48 1.18
N LYS A 44 -1.16 30.04 0.94
CA LYS A 44 0.01 29.31 0.46
C LYS A 44 0.44 28.20 1.43
N GLN A 45 0.45 28.50 2.73
CA GLN A 45 0.83 27.52 3.73
C GLN A 45 -0.17 26.35 3.79
N LEU A 46 -1.45 26.66 3.82
CA LEU A 46 -2.51 25.64 3.82
C LEU A 46 -2.47 24.79 2.55
N PHE A 47 -2.29 25.42 1.38
CA PHE A 47 -2.14 24.70 0.11
C PHE A 47 -0.93 23.78 0.10
N SER A 48 0.21 24.21 0.70
CA SER A 48 1.39 23.34 0.79
C SER A 48 1.13 22.11 1.67
N PHE A 49 0.36 22.22 2.74
CA PHE A 49 -0.03 21.08 3.55
C PHE A 49 -0.99 20.14 2.82
N GLU A 50 -1.97 20.68 2.12
CA GLU A 50 -2.89 19.86 1.31
C GLU A 50 -2.15 19.07 0.23
N ASN A 51 -1.21 19.73 -0.47
CA ASN A 51 -0.36 19.06 -1.45
C ASN A 51 0.49 17.96 -0.82
N LYS A 52 1.05 18.20 0.37
CA LYS A 52 1.84 17.18 1.08
C LYS A 52 0.98 15.98 1.48
N ILE A 53 -0.22 16.22 1.97
CA ILE A 53 -1.19 15.14 2.30
C ILE A 53 -1.55 14.36 1.03
N TYR A 54 -1.84 15.05 -0.07
CA TYR A 54 -2.14 14.43 -1.35
C TYR A 54 -1.00 13.54 -1.85
N LEU A 55 0.23 14.06 -1.86
CA LEU A 55 1.43 13.32 -2.27
C LEU A 55 1.68 12.12 -1.36
N ASN A 56 1.55 12.26 -0.04
CA ASN A 56 1.70 11.16 0.89
C ASN A 56 0.67 10.04 0.62
N ASN A 57 -0.58 10.41 0.32
CA ASN A 57 -1.61 9.43 -0.03
C ASN A 57 -1.28 8.70 -1.34
N GLN A 58 -0.75 9.41 -2.35
CA GLN A 58 -0.29 8.76 -3.58
C GLN A 58 0.88 7.82 -3.33
N ILE A 59 1.86 8.24 -2.52
CA ILE A 59 2.99 7.38 -2.12
C ILE A 59 2.48 6.12 -1.42
N ASN A 60 1.57 6.26 -0.45
CA ASN A 60 0.99 5.12 0.26
C ASN A 60 0.29 4.14 -0.69
N GLN A 61 -0.52 4.64 -1.62
CA GLN A 61 -1.18 3.80 -2.63
C GLN A 61 -0.18 3.07 -3.52
N THR A 62 0.89 3.75 -3.92
CA THR A 62 1.97 3.15 -4.73
C THR A 62 2.70 2.07 -3.94
N LEU A 63 3.07 2.34 -2.68
CA LEU A 63 3.73 1.37 -1.81
C LEU A 63 2.86 0.15 -1.55
N GLU A 64 1.56 0.35 -1.32
CA GLU A 64 0.61 -0.76 -1.16
C GLU A 64 0.51 -1.60 -2.43
N SER A 65 0.45 -0.97 -3.60
CA SER A 65 0.43 -1.68 -4.89
C SER A 65 1.71 -2.48 -5.13
N ILE A 66 2.87 -1.93 -4.77
CA ILE A 66 4.16 -2.63 -4.84
C ILE A 66 4.17 -3.84 -3.90
N ALA A 67 3.75 -3.65 -2.64
CA ALA A 67 3.69 -4.74 -1.67
C ALA A 67 2.76 -5.87 -2.13
N GLN A 68 1.59 -5.53 -2.68
CA GLN A 68 0.65 -6.52 -3.24
C GLN A 68 1.24 -7.24 -4.45
N ALA A 69 1.94 -6.54 -5.34
CA ALA A 69 2.60 -7.14 -6.50
C ALA A 69 3.71 -8.10 -6.08
N LEU A 70 4.56 -7.72 -5.13
CA LEU A 70 5.61 -8.57 -4.57
C LEU A 70 5.00 -9.80 -3.88
N PHE A 71 3.97 -9.62 -3.06
CA PHE A 71 3.28 -10.73 -2.41
C PHE A 71 2.71 -11.71 -3.45
N LYS A 72 2.06 -11.20 -4.48
CA LYS A 72 1.51 -12.02 -5.56
C LYS A 72 2.61 -12.80 -6.27
N SER A 73 3.68 -12.14 -6.70
CA SER A 73 4.80 -12.76 -7.40
C SER A 73 5.48 -13.85 -6.56
N TRP A 74 5.75 -13.57 -5.26
CA TRP A 74 6.53 -14.49 -4.45
C TRP A 74 5.72 -15.65 -3.84
N PHE A 75 4.45 -15.39 -3.46
CA PHE A 75 3.65 -16.30 -2.64
C PHE A 75 2.39 -16.86 -3.34
N ILE A 76 2.04 -16.34 -4.50
CA ILE A 76 0.90 -16.84 -5.29
C ILE A 76 1.39 -17.40 -6.63
N ASP A 77 2.14 -16.61 -7.39
CA ASP A 77 2.64 -17.01 -8.71
C ASP A 77 3.94 -17.84 -8.59
N PHE A 78 4.65 -17.72 -7.46
CA PHE A 78 5.93 -18.39 -7.17
C PHE A 78 7.02 -18.08 -8.20
N ASP A 79 7.09 -16.82 -8.69
CA ASP A 79 8.02 -16.42 -9.75
C ASP A 79 9.48 -16.72 -9.41
N PRO A 80 10.01 -16.49 -8.18
CA PRO A 80 11.39 -16.85 -7.85
C PRO A 80 11.66 -18.37 -7.96
N VAL A 81 10.70 -19.20 -7.56
CA VAL A 81 10.81 -20.67 -7.66
C VAL A 81 10.79 -21.11 -9.12
N ARG A 82 9.86 -20.55 -9.91
CA ARG A 82 9.75 -20.84 -11.36
C ARG A 82 11.01 -20.42 -12.11
N ALA A 83 11.59 -19.26 -11.75
CA ALA A 83 12.84 -18.79 -12.32
C ALA A 83 13.99 -19.76 -12.04
N LYS A 84 14.11 -20.28 -10.81
CA LYS A 84 15.09 -21.31 -10.47
C LYS A 84 14.90 -22.59 -11.29
N ILE A 85 13.68 -23.05 -11.42
CA ILE A 85 13.36 -24.25 -12.20
C ILE A 85 13.75 -24.07 -13.68
N ALA A 86 13.37 -22.94 -14.27
CA ALA A 86 13.69 -22.63 -15.67
C ALA A 86 15.20 -22.54 -15.89
N ALA A 87 15.93 -21.84 -15.01
CA ALA A 87 17.38 -21.72 -15.09
C ALA A 87 18.08 -23.08 -15.02
N LYS A 88 17.65 -23.99 -14.14
CA LYS A 88 18.14 -25.34 -14.05
C LYS A 88 17.97 -26.13 -15.37
N GLN A 89 16.80 -25.99 -16.01
CA GLN A 89 16.50 -26.64 -17.28
C GLN A 89 17.40 -26.12 -18.43
N GLU A 90 17.75 -24.83 -18.34
CA GLU A 90 18.65 -24.18 -19.33
C GLU A 90 20.13 -24.31 -18.98
N GLY A 91 20.50 -24.93 -17.88
CA GLY A 91 21.90 -25.05 -17.42
C GLY A 91 22.51 -23.74 -16.93
N LYS A 92 21.66 -22.78 -16.52
CA LYS A 92 22.02 -21.48 -15.93
C LYS A 92 22.03 -21.54 -14.39
N ASP A 93 22.54 -20.47 -13.77
CA ASP A 93 22.55 -20.33 -12.32
C ASP A 93 21.14 -20.07 -11.76
N PRO A 94 20.55 -20.98 -10.97
CA PRO A 94 19.21 -20.81 -10.41
C PRO A 94 19.11 -19.67 -9.40
N GLU A 95 20.18 -19.42 -8.60
CA GLU A 95 20.16 -18.34 -7.61
C GLU A 95 20.15 -16.98 -8.30
N LEU A 96 20.95 -16.82 -9.35
CA LEU A 96 20.98 -15.58 -10.13
C LEU A 96 19.63 -15.32 -10.81
N ALA A 97 19.00 -16.36 -11.37
CA ALA A 97 17.67 -16.25 -11.97
C ALA A 97 16.60 -15.83 -10.96
N ALA A 98 16.63 -16.37 -9.73
CA ALA A 98 15.74 -15.97 -8.66
C ALA A 98 15.99 -14.53 -8.23
N MET A 99 17.25 -14.10 -8.13
CA MET A 99 17.61 -12.71 -7.82
C MET A 99 17.06 -11.73 -8.86
N CYS A 100 17.14 -12.08 -10.15
CA CYS A 100 16.52 -11.30 -11.22
C CYS A 100 15.00 -11.22 -11.05
N ALA A 101 14.32 -12.33 -10.77
CA ALA A 101 12.88 -12.38 -10.56
C ALA A 101 12.41 -11.57 -9.33
N ILE A 102 13.20 -11.58 -8.24
CA ILE A 102 12.90 -10.84 -7.00
C ILE A 102 13.10 -9.34 -7.19
N SER A 103 14.21 -8.94 -7.83
CA SER A 103 14.58 -7.52 -7.95
C SER A 103 14.00 -6.83 -9.17
N GLY A 104 13.56 -7.59 -10.19
CA GLY A 104 13.19 -7.07 -11.50
C GLY A 104 14.38 -6.55 -12.33
N LYS A 105 15.62 -6.85 -11.93
CA LYS A 105 16.86 -6.42 -12.59
C LYS A 105 17.41 -7.49 -13.52
N SER A 106 18.16 -7.06 -14.54
CA SER A 106 18.93 -7.98 -15.38
C SER A 106 20.20 -8.47 -14.66
N GLU A 107 20.83 -9.51 -15.20
CA GLU A 107 22.09 -10.03 -14.65
C GLU A 107 23.18 -8.96 -14.65
N GLU A 108 23.29 -8.14 -15.71
CA GLU A 108 24.27 -7.05 -15.81
C GLU A 108 24.00 -5.94 -14.77
N GLU A 109 22.75 -5.68 -14.45
CA GLU A 109 22.37 -4.71 -13.40
C GLU A 109 22.69 -5.26 -12.01
N LEU A 110 22.58 -6.57 -11.79
CA LEU A 110 22.97 -7.22 -10.55
C LEU A 110 24.48 -7.17 -10.33
N GLU A 111 25.29 -7.36 -11.37
CA GLU A 111 26.76 -7.26 -11.29
C GLU A 111 27.23 -5.85 -10.90
N GLN A 112 26.45 -4.81 -11.22
CA GLN A 112 26.75 -3.42 -10.89
C GLN A 112 26.22 -2.99 -9.50
N MET A 113 25.51 -3.88 -8.82
CA MET A 113 24.93 -3.60 -7.51
C MET A 113 26.00 -3.48 -6.41
N ALA A 114 25.71 -2.70 -5.35
CA ALA A 114 26.57 -2.66 -4.16
C ALA A 114 26.67 -4.07 -3.54
N LYS A 115 27.85 -4.43 -3.04
CA LYS A 115 28.10 -5.79 -2.52
C LYS A 115 27.17 -6.18 -1.37
N GLU A 116 26.78 -5.20 -0.57
CA GLU A 116 25.87 -5.41 0.57
C GLU A 116 24.45 -5.74 0.08
N ASP A 117 23.93 -4.97 -0.87
CA ASP A 117 22.60 -5.17 -1.47
C ASP A 117 22.55 -6.50 -2.24
N PHE A 118 23.64 -6.85 -2.96
CA PHE A 118 23.75 -8.12 -3.66
C PHE A 118 23.71 -9.31 -2.69
N ALA A 119 24.44 -9.23 -1.58
CA ALA A 119 24.46 -10.29 -0.57
C ALA A 119 23.08 -10.46 0.12
N GLU A 120 22.36 -9.37 0.38
CA GLU A 120 21.01 -9.40 0.94
C GLU A 120 20.01 -10.01 -0.04
N LEU A 121 20.08 -9.64 -1.31
CA LEU A 121 19.24 -10.19 -2.37
C LEU A 121 19.53 -11.69 -2.58
N GLN A 122 20.79 -12.10 -2.56
CA GLN A 122 21.20 -13.49 -2.63
C GLN A 122 20.68 -14.31 -1.45
N ALA A 123 20.80 -13.78 -0.23
CA ALA A 123 20.24 -14.40 0.95
C ALA A 123 18.71 -14.56 0.88
N THR A 124 18.04 -13.58 0.31
CA THR A 124 16.59 -13.63 0.06
C THR A 124 16.25 -14.69 -0.99
N ALA A 125 16.98 -14.74 -2.10
CA ALA A 125 16.79 -15.75 -3.15
C ALA A 125 16.98 -17.18 -2.63
N ALA A 126 17.93 -17.39 -1.73
CA ALA A 126 18.21 -18.69 -1.12
C ALA A 126 17.04 -19.24 -0.27
N LEU A 127 16.11 -18.38 0.17
CA LEU A 127 14.92 -18.83 0.92
C LEU A 127 13.89 -19.54 0.05
N PHE A 128 13.94 -19.34 -1.27
CA PHE A 128 13.00 -19.95 -2.20
C PHE A 128 13.54 -21.31 -2.67
N PRO A 129 12.73 -22.39 -2.58
CA PRO A 129 13.11 -23.68 -3.14
C PRO A 129 13.17 -23.63 -4.68
N ASP A 130 13.74 -24.66 -5.25
CA ASP A 130 13.95 -24.80 -6.69
C ASP A 130 13.11 -25.93 -7.30
N GLU A 131 12.01 -26.30 -6.61
CA GLU A 131 11.09 -27.36 -7.00
C GLU A 131 9.66 -27.00 -6.56
N LEU A 132 8.70 -27.36 -7.40
CA LEU A 132 7.26 -27.30 -7.10
C LEU A 132 6.73 -28.71 -6.92
N VAL A 133 5.80 -28.90 -5.98
CA VAL A 133 5.15 -30.18 -5.66
C VAL A 133 3.62 -30.01 -5.65
N GLU A 134 2.89 -31.07 -5.97
CA GLU A 134 1.43 -31.08 -5.89
C GLU A 134 0.97 -31.14 -4.44
N SER A 135 -0.06 -30.36 -4.12
CA SER A 135 -0.73 -30.35 -2.83
C SER A 135 -2.26 -30.40 -2.99
N GLU A 136 -3.00 -30.51 -1.88
CA GLU A 136 -4.46 -30.48 -1.88
C GLU A 136 -5.07 -29.17 -2.43
N LEU A 137 -4.32 -28.06 -2.40
CA LEU A 137 -4.74 -26.76 -2.87
C LEU A 137 -4.08 -26.34 -4.21
N GLY A 138 -3.42 -27.29 -4.89
CA GLY A 138 -2.68 -27.07 -6.13
C GLY A 138 -1.17 -27.14 -5.94
N THR A 139 -0.43 -26.70 -6.95
CA THR A 139 1.03 -26.77 -6.98
C THR A 139 1.65 -25.72 -6.05
N VAL A 140 2.50 -26.15 -5.14
CA VAL A 140 3.18 -25.28 -4.15
C VAL A 140 4.69 -25.52 -4.13
N PRO A 141 5.50 -24.57 -3.63
CA PRO A 141 6.94 -24.78 -3.45
C PRO A 141 7.25 -25.95 -2.53
N LYS A 142 8.29 -26.71 -2.84
CA LYS A 142 8.75 -27.82 -2.02
C LYS A 142 9.04 -27.37 -0.59
N GLY A 143 8.54 -28.13 0.40
CA GLY A 143 8.65 -27.79 1.81
C GLY A 143 7.50 -26.98 2.36
N TRP A 144 6.58 -26.50 1.51
CA TRP A 144 5.35 -25.89 1.94
C TRP A 144 4.27 -26.94 2.22
N SER A 145 3.50 -26.74 3.29
CA SER A 145 2.42 -27.64 3.68
C SER A 145 1.11 -26.87 3.86
N VAL A 146 0.01 -27.54 3.54
CA VAL A 146 -1.33 -27.01 3.81
C VAL A 146 -1.60 -27.12 5.31
N GLN A 147 -1.90 -25.98 5.94
CA GLN A 147 -2.20 -25.91 7.36
C GLN A 147 -3.48 -25.12 7.61
N LYS A 148 -4.10 -25.29 8.76
CA LYS A 148 -5.33 -24.59 9.13
C LYS A 148 -4.98 -23.27 9.86
N ILE A 149 -5.79 -22.23 9.64
CA ILE A 149 -5.62 -20.92 10.31
C ILE A 149 -5.51 -21.08 11.83
N LYS A 150 -6.23 -22.03 12.44
CA LYS A 150 -6.16 -22.31 13.87
C LYS A 150 -4.78 -22.75 14.37
N ASP A 151 -3.92 -23.27 13.47
CA ASP A 151 -2.59 -23.78 13.81
C ASP A 151 -1.57 -22.62 13.95
N PHE A 152 -1.90 -21.44 13.40
CA PHE A 152 -1.09 -20.21 13.45
C PHE A 152 -1.58 -19.21 14.50
N GLY A 153 -2.84 -19.27 14.91
CA GLY A 153 -3.36 -18.31 15.84
C GLY A 153 -4.80 -18.53 16.24
N ARG A 154 -5.21 -17.83 17.30
CA ARG A 154 -6.57 -17.90 17.81
C ARG A 154 -7.46 -16.89 17.06
N VAL A 155 -8.47 -17.38 16.37
CA VAL A 155 -9.49 -16.52 15.76
C VAL A 155 -10.43 -16.02 16.87
N ILE A 156 -10.47 -14.71 17.08
CA ILE A 156 -11.36 -14.05 18.05
C ILE A 156 -12.27 -13.10 17.31
N CYS A 157 -13.58 -13.24 17.51
CA CYS A 157 -14.55 -12.27 17.02
C CYS A 157 -14.45 -10.98 17.84
N GLY A 158 -14.35 -9.83 17.16
CA GLY A 158 -14.44 -8.53 17.80
C GLY A 158 -15.81 -8.32 18.45
N LYS A 159 -15.89 -7.53 19.53
CA LYS A 159 -17.14 -7.08 20.13
C LYS A 159 -17.53 -5.73 19.51
N THR A 160 -18.83 -5.51 19.32
CA THR A 160 -19.33 -4.19 18.93
C THR A 160 -18.92 -3.15 19.99
N PRO A 161 -18.31 -2.01 19.61
CA PRO A 161 -17.98 -0.97 20.57
C PRO A 161 -19.21 -0.52 21.33
N SER A 162 -19.07 -0.24 22.63
CA SER A 162 -20.16 0.33 23.41
C SER A 162 -20.46 1.76 22.94
N LYS A 163 -21.73 2.15 22.89
CA LYS A 163 -22.15 3.51 22.46
C LYS A 163 -21.55 4.64 23.32
N SER A 164 -20.98 4.34 24.49
CA SER A 164 -20.34 5.31 25.38
C SER A 164 -18.93 5.77 24.93
N ILE A 165 -18.37 5.21 23.87
CA ILE A 165 -17.04 5.57 23.34
C ILE A 165 -17.14 6.44 22.06
N ALA A 166 -18.35 6.75 21.61
CA ALA A 166 -18.62 7.62 20.47
C ALA A 166 -18.92 9.06 20.92
N GLN A 167 -17.98 9.72 21.62
CA GLN A 167 -17.95 11.17 21.85
C GLN A 167 -16.61 11.74 21.43
#